data_4873420f28a9846a59d04b13819bf1ef
#
_entry.id   4873420f28a9846a59d04b13819bf1ef
#
_cell.length_a   1.000
_cell.length_b   1.000
_cell.length_c   1.000
_cell.angle_alpha   90.00
_cell.angle_beta   90.00
_cell.angle_gamma   90.00
#
_symmetry.space_group_name_H-M   'P 1'
#
loop_
_entity.id
_entity.type
_entity.pdbx_description
1 polymer ?
#
loop_
_entity_poly.entity_id
_entity_poly.type
_entity_poly.pdbx_seq_one_letter_code
_entity_poly.pdbx_strand_id
1 'polypeptide(L)'
;MSKKKKVGILTAGGDCPGLNAAIRGFGKAAIRQHDMELIGIQDGFLGLAGNRTISLDPRALSGILTVGGTILGTSRDKVNHMIIDGEERDMVPTIVENYEKLGLDALVTLGGGGTAKNAYKLAKAGLNVLHLPKTIDNDIVGTDDSFGFSTRSEEHTSELQSQSNLV
;
A
#
# COMPACT_ATOMS: atom_id res chain seq x y z
N MET A 1 -5.57 28.58 -12.08
CA MET A 1 -6.06 27.31 -11.54
C MET A 1 -4.92 26.66 -10.77
N SER A 2 -5.10 26.37 -9.48
CA SER A 2 -4.10 25.64 -8.69
C SER A 2 -3.90 24.25 -9.30
N LYS A 3 -2.65 23.80 -9.48
CA LYS A 3 -2.32 22.45 -9.93
C LYS A 3 -2.89 21.44 -8.92
N LYS A 4 -3.66 20.46 -9.38
CA LYS A 4 -4.14 19.39 -8.53
C LYS A 4 -2.96 18.64 -7.90
N LYS A 5 -3.06 18.35 -6.62
CA LYS A 5 -2.06 17.50 -5.95
C LYS A 5 -2.18 16.06 -6.44
N LYS A 6 -1.04 15.44 -6.68
CA LYS A 6 -0.93 14.08 -7.18
C LYS A 6 -0.34 13.17 -6.10
N VAL A 7 -1.06 12.11 -5.75
CA VAL A 7 -0.67 11.18 -4.69
C VAL A 7 -0.47 9.79 -5.26
N GLY A 8 0.67 9.19 -4.97
CA GLY A 8 0.93 7.77 -5.25
C GLY A 8 0.46 6.90 -4.09
N ILE A 9 -0.09 5.72 -4.38
CA ILE A 9 -0.44 4.73 -3.36
C ILE A 9 0.08 3.35 -3.77
N LEU A 10 0.69 2.62 -2.84
CA LEU A 10 1.16 1.25 -3.03
C LEU A 10 0.80 0.36 -1.84
N THR A 11 0.72 -0.92 -2.12
CA THR A 11 0.64 -1.99 -1.12
C THR A 11 1.92 -2.83 -1.18
N ALA A 12 2.49 -3.18 -0.02
CA ALA A 12 3.72 -3.97 0.05
C ALA A 12 3.68 -4.94 1.24
N GLY A 13 4.49 -6.00 1.15
CA GLY A 13 4.51 -7.07 2.13
C GLY A 13 3.52 -8.19 1.83
N GLY A 14 3.07 -8.93 2.83
CA GLY A 14 2.07 -9.97 2.67
C GLY A 14 0.70 -9.40 2.34
N ASP A 15 -0.06 -10.13 1.54
CA ASP A 15 -1.45 -9.81 1.27
C ASP A 15 -2.33 -10.08 2.50
N CYS A 16 -3.38 -9.29 2.68
CA CYS A 16 -4.37 -9.55 3.71
C CYS A 16 -5.73 -8.92 3.37
N PRO A 17 -6.82 -9.36 3.99
CA PRO A 17 -8.11 -8.71 3.87
C PRO A 17 -8.07 -7.23 4.28
N GLY A 18 -8.85 -6.40 3.60
CA GLY A 18 -8.99 -4.97 3.91
C GLY A 18 -8.10 -4.03 3.10
N LEU A 19 -7.09 -4.51 2.35
CA LEU A 19 -6.22 -3.64 1.53
C LEU A 19 -7.02 -2.87 0.47
N ASN A 20 -7.88 -3.54 -0.28
CA ASN A 20 -8.74 -2.88 -1.28
C ASN A 20 -9.73 -1.89 -0.64
N ALA A 21 -10.25 -2.21 0.55
CA ALA A 21 -11.11 -1.29 1.31
C ALA A 21 -10.35 -0.01 1.71
N ALA A 22 -9.12 -0.15 2.17
CA ALA A 22 -8.24 0.97 2.51
C ALA A 22 -7.89 1.82 1.28
N ILE A 23 -7.49 1.19 0.15
CA ILE A 23 -7.23 1.87 -1.13
C ILE A 23 -8.47 2.66 -1.56
N ARG A 24 -9.65 2.04 -1.50
CA ARG A 24 -10.91 2.67 -1.88
C ARG A 24 -11.31 3.82 -0.95
N GLY A 25 -11.17 3.63 0.37
CA GLY A 25 -11.47 4.66 1.36
C GLY A 25 -10.60 5.89 1.18
N PHE A 26 -9.29 5.69 1.14
CA PHE A 26 -8.32 6.74 0.86
C PHE A 26 -8.58 7.42 -0.49
N GLY A 27 -8.74 6.64 -1.56
CA GLY A 27 -8.92 7.17 -2.91
C GLY A 27 -10.20 7.98 -3.08
N LYS A 28 -11.31 7.52 -2.49
CA LYS A 28 -12.56 8.30 -2.53
C LYS A 28 -12.44 9.62 -1.77
N ALA A 29 -11.80 9.65 -0.62
CA ALA A 29 -11.57 10.87 0.13
C ALA A 29 -10.64 11.82 -0.65
N ALA A 30 -9.51 11.34 -1.14
CA ALA A 30 -8.55 12.11 -1.92
C ALA A 30 -9.19 12.79 -3.15
N ILE A 31 -9.95 12.02 -3.93
CA ILE A 31 -10.55 12.53 -5.18
C ILE A 31 -11.76 13.42 -4.89
N ARG A 32 -12.69 12.98 -4.02
CA ARG A 32 -13.99 13.68 -3.87
C ARG A 32 -13.94 14.85 -2.91
N GLN A 33 -13.15 14.75 -1.84
CA GLN A 33 -13.12 15.78 -0.80
C GLN A 33 -11.98 16.78 -1.00
N HIS A 34 -10.88 16.33 -1.64
CA HIS A 34 -9.66 17.12 -1.76
C HIS A 34 -9.23 17.39 -3.20
N ASP A 35 -10.03 16.98 -4.20
CA ASP A 35 -9.73 17.18 -5.64
C ASP A 35 -8.30 16.78 -6.04
N MET A 36 -7.81 15.64 -5.49
CA MET A 36 -6.49 15.11 -5.77
C MET A 36 -6.53 14.11 -6.94
N GLU A 37 -5.42 14.00 -7.67
CA GLU A 37 -5.16 12.93 -8.62
C GLU A 37 -4.51 11.76 -7.87
N LEU A 38 -5.02 10.54 -8.07
CA LEU A 38 -4.50 9.34 -7.42
C LEU A 38 -3.89 8.38 -8.44
N ILE A 39 -2.67 7.94 -8.18
CA ILE A 39 -1.93 6.96 -8.97
C ILE A 39 -1.67 5.73 -8.12
N GLY A 40 -2.11 4.56 -8.58
CA GLY A 40 -1.74 3.27 -8.02
C GLY A 40 -0.38 2.82 -8.56
N ILE A 41 0.50 2.41 -7.67
CA ILE A 41 1.80 1.83 -8.00
C ILE A 41 1.67 0.32 -7.86
N GLN A 42 1.90 -0.40 -8.96
CA GLN A 42 1.76 -1.86 -9.01
C GLN A 42 2.96 -2.55 -8.35
N ASP A 43 2.72 -3.71 -7.73
CA ASP A 43 3.76 -4.56 -7.13
C ASP A 43 4.68 -3.84 -6.13
N GLY A 44 4.12 -2.95 -5.33
CA GLY A 44 4.82 -2.29 -4.23
C GLY A 44 6.02 -1.45 -4.65
N PHE A 45 7.11 -1.54 -3.88
CA PHE A 45 8.32 -0.76 -4.15
C PHE A 45 9.05 -1.20 -5.43
N LEU A 46 8.90 -2.46 -5.85
CA LEU A 46 9.44 -2.93 -7.13
C LEU A 46 8.80 -2.18 -8.30
N GLY A 47 7.49 -1.98 -8.24
CA GLY A 47 6.77 -1.20 -9.25
C GLY A 47 7.13 0.27 -9.24
N LEU A 48 7.39 0.87 -8.07
CA LEU A 48 7.85 2.25 -7.98
C LEU A 48 9.26 2.41 -8.59
N ALA A 49 10.15 1.45 -8.34
CA ALA A 49 11.47 1.41 -8.97
C ALA A 49 11.39 1.23 -10.50
N GLY A 50 10.46 0.39 -10.97
CA GLY A 50 10.20 0.14 -12.39
C GLY A 50 9.23 1.12 -13.07
N ASN A 51 8.76 2.14 -12.37
CA ASN A 51 7.77 3.12 -12.83
C ASN A 51 6.47 2.50 -13.37
N ARG A 52 6.00 1.39 -12.74
CA ARG A 52 4.77 0.70 -13.12
C ARG A 52 3.58 1.28 -12.35
N THR A 53 2.73 2.01 -13.07
CA THR A 53 1.62 2.76 -12.46
C THR A 53 0.31 2.54 -13.21
N ILE A 54 -0.80 2.72 -12.50
CA ILE A 54 -2.16 2.78 -13.04
C ILE A 54 -2.88 4.01 -12.49
N SER A 55 -3.78 4.58 -13.28
CA SER A 55 -4.66 5.65 -12.78
C SER A 55 -5.75 5.04 -11.89
N LEU A 56 -5.94 5.62 -10.71
CA LEU A 56 -7.00 5.24 -9.78
C LEU A 56 -8.12 6.29 -9.81
N ASP A 57 -8.92 6.23 -10.84
CA ASP A 57 -10.11 7.06 -11.00
C ASP A 57 -11.30 6.50 -10.17
N PRO A 58 -12.45 7.23 -10.09
CA PRO A 58 -13.62 6.75 -9.37
C PRO A 58 -14.18 5.41 -9.88
N ARG A 59 -13.94 5.04 -11.15
CA ARG A 59 -14.37 3.76 -11.74
C ARG A 59 -13.48 2.62 -11.27
N ALA A 60 -12.16 2.81 -11.29
CA ALA A 60 -11.19 1.85 -10.79
C ALA A 60 -11.41 1.53 -9.28
N LEU A 61 -11.88 2.52 -8.51
CA LEU A 61 -12.20 2.36 -7.09
C LEU A 61 -13.61 1.80 -6.84
N SER A 62 -14.42 1.65 -7.89
CA SER A 62 -15.78 1.11 -7.74
C SER A 62 -15.73 -0.42 -7.68
N GLY A 63 -16.50 -0.99 -6.74
CA GLY A 63 -16.64 -2.46 -6.63
C GLY A 63 -15.51 -3.19 -5.91
N ILE A 64 -14.40 -2.54 -5.57
CA ILE A 64 -13.25 -3.22 -4.93
C ILE A 64 -13.40 -3.43 -3.41
N LEU A 65 -14.45 -2.90 -2.78
CA LEU A 65 -14.64 -2.97 -1.33
C LEU A 65 -14.69 -4.42 -0.82
N THR A 66 -15.37 -5.29 -1.55
CA THR A 66 -15.59 -6.69 -1.21
C THR A 66 -14.66 -7.65 -1.94
N VAL A 67 -13.70 -7.12 -2.70
CA VAL A 67 -12.70 -7.92 -3.41
C VAL A 67 -11.51 -8.15 -2.48
N GLY A 68 -11.20 -9.42 -2.22
CA GLY A 68 -10.04 -9.80 -1.42
C GLY A 68 -8.72 -9.39 -2.09
N GLY A 69 -7.65 -9.38 -1.30
CA GLY A 69 -6.34 -9.04 -1.79
C GLY A 69 -6.13 -7.55 -2.06
N THR A 70 -5.29 -7.26 -3.04
CA THR A 70 -5.01 -5.90 -3.49
C THR A 70 -5.01 -5.79 -5.01
N ILE A 71 -5.74 -4.81 -5.55
CA ILE A 71 -5.76 -4.51 -6.99
C ILE A 71 -4.41 -3.97 -7.49
N LEU A 72 -3.52 -3.55 -6.59
CA LEU A 72 -2.20 -3.02 -6.92
C LEU A 72 -1.12 -4.09 -6.94
N GLY A 73 -1.41 -5.30 -6.48
CA GLY A 73 -0.37 -6.29 -6.24
C GLY A 73 0.53 -5.90 -5.06
N THR A 74 1.49 -6.76 -4.75
CA THR A 74 2.40 -6.55 -3.62
C THR A 74 3.76 -7.20 -3.88
N SER A 75 4.79 -6.66 -3.25
CA SER A 75 6.12 -7.27 -3.23
C SER A 75 6.76 -7.14 -1.85
N ARG A 76 7.82 -7.90 -1.59
CA ARG A 76 8.56 -7.88 -0.32
C ARG A 76 9.95 -7.28 -0.45
N ASP A 77 10.20 -6.56 -1.54
CA ASP A 77 11.51 -6.00 -1.84
C ASP A 77 11.90 -4.92 -0.83
N LYS A 78 13.19 -4.90 -0.53
CA LYS A 78 13.82 -3.83 0.26
C LYS A 78 14.35 -2.78 -0.70
N VAL A 79 13.99 -1.51 -0.51
CA VAL A 79 14.35 -0.43 -1.44
C VAL A 79 15.86 -0.24 -1.65
N ASN A 80 16.66 -0.59 -0.64
CA ASN A 80 18.14 -0.50 -0.70
C ASN A 80 18.85 -1.83 -0.96
N HIS A 81 18.12 -2.93 -1.16
CA HIS A 81 18.63 -4.28 -1.45
C HIS A 81 17.62 -5.00 -2.36
N MET A 82 17.37 -4.44 -3.53
CA MET A 82 16.42 -4.99 -4.49
C MET A 82 17.14 -5.80 -5.54
N ILE A 83 16.62 -6.99 -5.86
CA ILE A 83 17.21 -7.82 -6.92
C ILE A 83 16.63 -7.37 -8.25
N ILE A 84 17.49 -6.81 -9.11
CA ILE A 84 17.17 -6.38 -10.46
C ILE A 84 18.11 -7.12 -11.42
N ASP A 85 17.55 -7.88 -12.35
CA ASP A 85 18.30 -8.68 -13.34
C ASP A 85 19.32 -9.63 -12.69
N GLY A 86 18.98 -10.17 -11.49
CA GLY A 86 19.83 -11.10 -10.74
C GLY A 86 20.93 -10.43 -9.89
N GLU A 87 21.02 -9.12 -9.89
CA GLU A 87 21.96 -8.36 -9.08
C GLU A 87 21.25 -7.58 -7.96
N GLU A 88 21.89 -7.52 -6.79
CA GLU A 88 21.41 -6.68 -5.69
C GLU A 88 21.80 -5.23 -5.95
N ARG A 89 20.81 -4.33 -5.92
CA ARG A 89 20.99 -2.89 -6.16
C ARG A 89 20.27 -2.05 -5.12
N ASP A 90 20.85 -0.91 -4.79
CA ASP A 90 20.15 0.16 -4.07
C ASP A 90 19.31 0.96 -5.06
N MET A 91 17.98 0.81 -4.93
CA MET A 91 17.01 1.46 -5.80
C MET A 91 16.46 2.77 -5.22
N VAL A 92 16.91 3.21 -4.05
CA VAL A 92 16.45 4.47 -3.45
C VAL A 92 16.64 5.66 -4.40
N PRO A 93 17.81 5.86 -5.06
CA PRO A 93 17.97 6.98 -6.00
C PRO A 93 16.99 6.90 -7.19
N THR A 94 16.82 5.72 -7.77
CA THR A 94 15.86 5.50 -8.88
C THR A 94 14.42 5.76 -8.47
N ILE A 95 14.05 5.35 -7.25
CA ILE A 95 12.71 5.60 -6.69
C ILE A 95 12.47 7.09 -6.50
N VAL A 96 13.45 7.84 -5.98
CA VAL A 96 13.38 9.30 -5.84
C VAL A 96 13.16 9.95 -7.21
N GLU A 97 13.96 9.56 -8.21
CA GLU A 97 13.83 10.07 -9.58
C GLU A 97 12.46 9.77 -10.19
N ASN A 98 11.94 8.56 -10.02
CA ASN A 98 10.61 8.17 -10.50
C ASN A 98 9.49 8.93 -9.77
N TYR A 99 9.61 9.15 -8.47
CA TYR A 99 8.69 9.96 -7.69
C TYR A 99 8.59 11.39 -8.25
N GLU A 100 9.73 12.00 -8.56
CA GLU A 100 9.81 13.33 -9.16
C GLU A 100 9.27 13.35 -10.60
N LYS A 101 9.64 12.37 -11.44
CA LYS A 101 9.14 12.23 -12.83
C LYS A 101 7.62 12.06 -12.88
N LEU A 102 7.05 11.29 -11.97
CA LEU A 102 5.60 11.15 -11.83
C LEU A 102 4.92 12.42 -11.32
N GLY A 103 5.69 13.35 -10.77
CA GLY A 103 5.20 14.60 -10.19
C GLY A 103 4.34 14.36 -8.95
N LEU A 104 4.71 13.37 -8.13
CA LEU A 104 3.99 13.04 -6.91
C LEU A 104 4.25 14.10 -5.83
N ASP A 105 3.19 14.56 -5.19
CA ASP A 105 3.26 15.43 -4.01
C ASP A 105 3.38 14.63 -2.71
N ALA A 106 2.91 13.37 -2.73
CA ALA A 106 3.02 12.45 -1.61
C ALA A 106 2.96 10.98 -2.08
N LEU A 107 3.51 10.09 -1.26
CA LEU A 107 3.43 8.63 -1.43
C LEU A 107 2.75 8.01 -0.21
N VAL A 108 1.68 7.27 -0.43
CA VAL A 108 1.00 6.47 0.60
C VAL A 108 1.44 5.01 0.46
N THR A 109 1.90 4.44 1.56
CA THR A 109 2.34 3.03 1.60
C THR A 109 1.47 2.26 2.58
N LEU A 110 0.89 1.14 2.14
CA LEU A 110 0.16 0.21 2.99
C LEU A 110 0.97 -1.06 3.18
N GLY A 111 1.25 -1.43 4.42
CA GLY A 111 1.97 -2.66 4.71
C GLY A 111 2.43 -2.79 6.15
N GLY A 112 3.15 -3.85 6.43
CA GLY A 112 3.67 -4.17 7.76
C GLY A 112 4.98 -3.46 8.11
N GLY A 113 5.65 -3.93 9.15
CA GLY A 113 6.89 -3.33 9.66
C GLY A 113 8.03 -3.23 8.63
N GLY A 114 8.13 -4.19 7.70
CA GLY A 114 9.09 -4.11 6.58
C GLY A 114 8.79 -2.95 5.63
N THR A 115 7.52 -2.75 5.33
CA THR A 115 7.04 -1.62 4.50
C THR A 115 7.28 -0.28 5.21
N ALA A 116 7.01 -0.20 6.52
CA ALA A 116 7.30 0.98 7.33
C ALA A 116 8.79 1.35 7.30
N LYS A 117 9.69 0.36 7.40
CA LYS A 117 11.14 0.58 7.30
C LYS A 117 11.56 1.12 5.93
N ASN A 118 10.98 0.62 4.84
CA ASN A 118 11.21 1.14 3.49
C ASN A 118 10.66 2.57 3.34
N ALA A 119 9.43 2.82 3.82
CA ALA A 119 8.81 4.15 3.83
C ALA A 119 9.68 5.17 4.57
N TYR A 120 10.23 4.79 5.73
CA TYR A 120 11.14 5.64 6.49
C TYR A 120 12.44 5.97 5.74
N LYS A 121 13.02 4.99 5.01
CA LYS A 121 14.21 5.26 4.18
C LYS A 121 13.92 6.25 3.07
N LEU A 122 12.78 6.11 2.40
CA LEU A 122 12.35 7.03 1.35
C LEU A 122 12.05 8.43 1.91
N ALA A 123 11.42 8.52 3.08
CA ALA A 123 11.21 9.80 3.77
C ALA A 123 12.55 10.49 4.10
N LYS A 124 13.56 9.73 4.56
CA LYS A 124 14.92 10.26 4.76
C LYS A 124 15.60 10.71 3.46
N ALA A 125 15.24 10.10 2.33
CA ALA A 125 15.72 10.51 1.02
C ALA A 125 14.95 11.71 0.44
N GLY A 126 14.01 12.30 1.20
CA GLY A 126 13.30 13.53 0.85
C GLY A 126 11.90 13.35 0.31
N LEU A 127 11.38 12.13 0.20
CA LEU A 127 10.00 11.93 -0.23
C LEU A 127 9.01 12.27 0.89
N ASN A 128 7.87 12.83 0.52
CA ASN A 128 6.74 13.00 1.43
C ASN A 128 5.96 11.68 1.50
N VAL A 129 6.15 10.91 2.58
CA VAL A 129 5.59 9.57 2.73
C VAL A 129 4.63 9.50 3.90
N LEU A 130 3.44 8.92 3.67
CA LEU A 130 2.48 8.52 4.68
C LEU A 130 2.39 7.00 4.72
N HIS A 131 2.60 6.39 5.89
CA HIS A 131 2.49 4.95 6.07
C HIS A 131 1.18 4.58 6.78
N LEU A 132 0.41 3.66 6.19
CA LEU A 132 -0.79 3.08 6.76
C LEU A 132 -0.45 1.63 7.20
N PRO A 133 -0.54 1.33 8.51
CA PRO A 133 -0.13 0.04 9.03
C PRO A 133 -1.09 -1.07 8.63
N LYS A 134 -0.56 -2.16 8.13
CA LYS A 134 -1.27 -3.38 7.75
C LYS A 134 -0.52 -4.59 8.30
N THR A 135 -1.17 -5.34 9.19
CA THR A 135 -0.70 -6.64 9.67
C THR A 135 -1.86 -7.42 10.28
N ILE A 136 -1.82 -8.74 10.17
CA ILE A 136 -2.80 -9.62 10.83
C ILE A 136 -2.44 -9.89 12.30
N ASP A 137 -1.24 -9.51 12.75
CA ASP A 137 -0.73 -9.80 14.09
C ASP A 137 -0.89 -8.61 15.05
N ASN A 138 -1.32 -7.45 14.55
CA ASN A 138 -1.45 -6.18 15.29
C ASN A 138 -0.18 -5.79 16.07
N ASP A 139 0.98 -6.02 15.47
CA ASP A 139 2.31 -5.92 16.08
C ASP A 139 3.08 -4.65 15.71
N ILE A 140 2.41 -3.65 15.16
CA ILE A 140 3.03 -2.37 14.77
C ILE A 140 2.94 -1.39 15.93
N VAL A 141 4.07 -1.06 16.53
CA VAL A 141 4.17 -0.10 17.63
C VAL A 141 3.62 1.27 17.23
N GLY A 142 2.78 1.85 18.09
CA GLY A 142 2.18 3.16 17.88
C GLY A 142 0.85 3.14 17.12
N THR A 143 0.27 1.95 16.94
CA THR A 143 -1.08 1.79 16.39
C THR A 143 -1.94 0.98 17.36
N ASP A 144 -3.22 1.36 17.49
CA ASP A 144 -4.19 0.59 18.29
C ASP A 144 -4.70 -0.61 17.49
N ASP A 145 -5.04 -0.38 16.22
CA ASP A 145 -5.49 -1.38 15.25
C ASP A 145 -4.77 -1.23 13.92
N SER A 146 -4.43 -2.38 13.29
CA SER A 146 -3.89 -2.42 11.93
C SER A 146 -4.89 -3.03 10.95
N PHE A 147 -4.84 -2.61 9.69
CA PHE A 147 -5.64 -3.23 8.63
C PHE A 147 -5.35 -4.73 8.53
N GLY A 148 -6.41 -5.55 8.57
CA GLY A 148 -6.33 -7.01 8.47
C GLY A 148 -6.42 -7.75 9.81
N PHE A 149 -6.21 -7.10 10.96
CA PHE A 149 -6.25 -7.75 12.27
C PHE A 149 -7.67 -8.22 12.63
N SER A 150 -8.65 -7.33 12.69
CA SER A 150 -10.02 -7.65 13.07
C SER A 150 -10.65 -8.68 12.12
N THR A 151 -10.46 -8.54 10.81
CA THR A 151 -10.98 -9.48 9.81
C THR A 151 -10.40 -10.88 10.01
N ARG A 152 -9.12 -11.01 10.30
CA ARG A 152 -8.49 -12.31 10.56
C ARG A 152 -9.02 -12.95 11.84
N SER A 153 -9.25 -12.17 12.87
CA SER A 153 -9.82 -12.65 14.14
C SER A 153 -11.23 -13.19 13.97
N GLU A 154 -12.05 -12.54 13.17
CA GLU A 154 -13.43 -12.98 12.84
C GLU A 154 -13.42 -14.28 12.03
N GLU A 155 -12.56 -14.42 11.02
CA GLU A 155 -12.42 -15.65 10.23
C GLU A 155 -12.07 -16.85 11.13
N HIS A 156 -11.11 -16.70 12.03
CA HIS A 156 -10.69 -17.77 12.95
C HIS A 156 -11.80 -18.18 13.92
N THR A 157 -12.58 -17.23 14.42
CA THR A 157 -13.73 -17.50 15.29
C THR A 157 -14.82 -18.27 14.55
N SER A 158 -15.10 -17.93 13.31
CA SER A 158 -16.08 -18.60 12.45
C SER A 158 -15.69 -20.05 12.13
N GLU A 159 -14.41 -20.32 11.87
CA GLU A 159 -13.87 -21.66 11.66
C GLU A 159 -14.03 -22.55 12.88
N LEU A 160 -13.71 -22.05 14.08
CA LEU A 160 -13.88 -22.77 15.35
C LEU A 160 -15.33 -23.08 15.65
N GLN A 161 -16.25 -22.15 15.39
CA GLN A 161 -17.70 -22.39 15.55
C GLN A 161 -18.23 -23.44 14.60
N SER A 162 -17.77 -23.46 13.34
CA SER A 162 -18.18 -24.48 12.36
C SER A 162 -17.71 -25.89 12.75
N GLN A 163 -16.52 -26.02 13.32
CA GLN A 163 -15.99 -27.29 13.80
C GLN A 163 -16.73 -27.78 15.06
N SER A 164 -17.14 -26.91 15.95
CA SER A 164 -17.89 -27.28 17.17
C SER A 164 -19.32 -27.75 16.86
N ASN A 165 -19.89 -27.39 15.72
CA ASN A 165 -21.23 -27.82 15.29
C ASN A 165 -21.23 -29.17 14.54
N LEU A 166 -20.06 -29.81 14.37
CA LEU A 166 -19.90 -31.11 13.71
C LEU A 166 -19.69 -32.28 14.67
N VAL A 167 -19.88 -32.08 15.98
CA VAL A 167 -19.76 -33.11 17.04
C VAL A 167 -21.14 -33.49 17.56
#